data_51bb6438e6b84d7787f8b61b0a253f48
#
_entry.id   51bb6438e6b84d7787f8b61b0a253f48
#
_cell.length_a   1.000
_cell.length_b   1.000
_cell.length_c   1.000
_cell.angle_alpha   90.00
_cell.angle_beta   90.00
_cell.angle_gamma   90.00
#
_symmetry.space_group_name_H-M   'P 1'
#
loop_
_entity.id
_entity.type
_entity.pdbx_description
1 polymer ?
#
loop_
_entity_poly.entity_id
_entity_poly.type
_entity_poly.pdbx_seq_one_letter_code
_entity_poly.pdbx_strand_id
1 'polypeptide(L)'
;WYYVGDAAGDGTWSTYYKWLNNIREMEKEAVKLNVVNYQAVSITLRSWIFRLLTDAFGNVPMTEACRGDEQLFTPKFDTQEDIYHTLIDDLATANTLFDTKTGLKYNTTADMLYKASSTDATGMLKWKKFCNSLRMRILMRVIDVDGFNAAAELKKMIDDPTTYPVFTSNEDAAMLSITGVAPEEAPLTRPQDFTAYLSLSEFFINHLVAWNDPRLPLFATKAKNDGVSSYIGLPSGYAIAPSINASQPNQAICKAPMKLAIM
;
A
#
# COMPACT_ATOMS: atom_id res chain seq x y z
N TRP A 1 -9.36 -10.89 -22.30
CA TRP A 1 -10.70 -10.49 -21.92
C TRP A 1 -10.63 -9.27 -21.01
N TYR A 2 -11.32 -8.19 -21.36
CA TYR A 2 -11.57 -7.04 -20.48
C TYR A 2 -12.99 -7.13 -19.91
N TYR A 3 -13.35 -8.31 -19.43
CA TYR A 3 -14.62 -8.48 -18.74
C TYR A 3 -14.40 -8.24 -17.24
N VAL A 4 -15.03 -7.20 -16.73
CA VAL A 4 -15.12 -6.94 -15.30
C VAL A 4 -16.41 -7.55 -14.82
N GLY A 5 -16.33 -8.66 -14.11
CA GLY A 5 -17.53 -9.31 -13.54
C GLY A 5 -18.13 -8.46 -12.41
N ASP A 6 -19.40 -8.72 -12.10
CA ASP A 6 -20.16 -7.96 -11.09
C ASP A 6 -19.53 -8.00 -9.69
N ALA A 7 -18.80 -9.06 -9.38
CA ALA A 7 -18.06 -9.21 -8.12
C ALA A 7 -16.61 -8.66 -8.17
N ALA A 8 -16.22 -7.98 -9.25
CA ALA A 8 -14.87 -7.43 -9.33
C ALA A 8 -14.67 -6.32 -8.28
N GLY A 9 -13.70 -6.53 -7.41
CA GLY A 9 -13.39 -5.60 -6.32
C GLY A 9 -14.06 -5.92 -4.97
N ASP A 10 -15.02 -6.84 -4.89
CA ASP A 10 -15.69 -7.20 -3.63
C ASP A 10 -14.70 -7.61 -2.54
N GLY A 11 -13.69 -8.40 -2.89
CA GLY A 11 -12.64 -8.81 -1.96
C GLY A 11 -11.82 -7.63 -1.44
N THR A 12 -11.51 -6.66 -2.29
CA THR A 12 -10.81 -5.43 -1.89
C THR A 12 -11.67 -4.58 -0.98
N TRP A 13 -12.93 -4.33 -1.36
CA TRP A 13 -13.88 -3.56 -0.58
C TRP A 13 -14.06 -4.13 0.83
N SER A 14 -14.51 -5.38 0.93
CA SER A 14 -14.80 -6.02 2.20
C SER A 14 -13.57 -6.14 3.11
N THR A 15 -12.40 -6.47 2.54
CA THR A 15 -11.15 -6.59 3.28
C THR A 15 -10.70 -5.25 3.85
N TYR A 16 -10.75 -4.19 3.06
CA TYR A 16 -10.30 -2.87 3.50
C TYR A 16 -11.20 -2.27 4.57
N TYR A 17 -12.53 -2.42 4.45
CA TYR A 17 -13.44 -1.98 5.52
C TYR A 17 -13.31 -2.80 6.79
N LYS A 18 -12.99 -4.10 6.70
CA LYS A 18 -12.66 -4.92 7.87
C LYS A 18 -11.40 -4.40 8.59
N TRP A 19 -10.38 -4.02 7.86
CA TRP A 19 -9.16 -3.42 8.43
C TRP A 19 -9.44 -2.04 9.01
N LEU A 20 -10.21 -1.21 8.31
CA LEU A 20 -10.64 0.11 8.81
C LEU A 20 -11.39 0.02 10.13
N ASN A 21 -12.24 -0.99 10.31
CA ASN A 21 -12.92 -1.20 11.58
C ASN A 21 -11.93 -1.45 12.73
N ASN A 22 -10.91 -2.29 12.52
CA ASN A 22 -9.88 -2.52 13.53
C ASN A 22 -9.06 -1.26 13.83
N ILE A 23 -8.73 -0.47 12.79
CA ILE A 23 -7.98 0.78 12.95
C ILE A 23 -8.82 1.82 13.71
N ARG A 24 -10.14 1.90 13.44
CA ARG A 24 -11.04 2.77 14.17
C ARG A 24 -11.10 2.42 15.65
N GLU A 25 -11.20 1.14 16.00
CA GLU A 25 -11.17 0.71 17.40
C GLU A 25 -9.83 1.04 18.07
N MET A 26 -8.72 0.85 17.38
CA MET A 26 -7.41 1.27 17.89
C MET A 26 -7.36 2.78 18.13
N GLU A 27 -7.89 3.59 17.22
CA GLU A 27 -7.95 5.06 17.38
C GLU A 27 -8.82 5.47 18.57
N LYS A 28 -10.01 4.87 18.72
CA LYS A 28 -10.92 5.14 19.85
C LYS A 28 -10.27 4.85 21.21
N GLU A 29 -9.63 3.70 21.35
CA GLU A 29 -8.92 3.37 22.59
C GLU A 29 -7.69 4.25 22.80
N ALA A 30 -6.97 4.63 21.75
CA ALA A 30 -5.85 5.53 21.82
C ALA A 30 -6.24 6.94 22.33
N VAL A 31 -7.38 7.45 21.88
CA VAL A 31 -7.95 8.71 22.37
C VAL A 31 -8.33 8.59 23.84
N LYS A 32 -9.06 7.55 24.22
CA LYS A 32 -9.51 7.28 25.58
C LYS A 32 -8.35 7.16 26.58
N LEU A 33 -7.26 6.51 26.17
CA LEU A 33 -6.06 6.28 26.98
C LEU A 33 -5.03 7.43 26.88
N ASN A 34 -5.32 8.44 26.07
CA ASN A 34 -4.41 9.56 25.79
C ASN A 34 -3.01 9.12 25.34
N VAL A 35 -2.95 8.18 24.35
CA VAL A 35 -1.71 7.67 23.80
C VAL A 35 -1.52 8.18 22.35
N VAL A 36 -0.92 9.35 22.24
CA VAL A 36 -0.84 10.14 21.01
C VAL A 36 -0.18 9.44 19.83
N ASN A 37 0.83 8.60 20.07
CA ASN A 37 1.50 7.86 19.01
C ASN A 37 0.59 6.81 18.36
N TYR A 38 -0.28 6.14 19.14
CA TYR A 38 -1.27 5.25 18.57
C TYR A 38 -2.34 5.99 17.78
N GLN A 39 -2.75 7.19 18.21
CA GLN A 39 -3.65 8.05 17.44
C GLN A 39 -3.01 8.40 16.08
N ALA A 40 -1.76 8.87 16.09
CA ALA A 40 -1.04 9.25 14.88
C ALA A 40 -0.87 8.06 13.90
N VAL A 41 -0.53 6.88 14.42
CA VAL A 41 -0.42 5.65 13.62
C VAL A 41 -1.78 5.25 13.04
N SER A 42 -2.86 5.29 13.85
CA SER A 42 -4.21 4.96 13.39
C SER A 42 -4.67 5.87 12.27
N ILE A 43 -4.50 7.18 12.43
CA ILE A 43 -4.85 8.18 11.41
C ILE A 43 -4.04 7.94 10.13
N THR A 44 -2.75 7.66 10.25
CA THR A 44 -1.88 7.39 9.09
C THR A 44 -2.34 6.14 8.33
N LEU A 45 -2.62 5.03 9.01
CA LEU A 45 -3.08 3.79 8.40
C LEU A 45 -4.49 3.94 7.81
N ARG A 46 -5.41 4.62 8.51
CA ARG A 46 -6.74 4.93 8.02
C ARG A 46 -6.66 5.73 6.73
N SER A 47 -5.86 6.78 6.70
CA SER A 47 -5.66 7.62 5.52
C SER A 47 -5.06 6.84 4.36
N TRP A 48 -4.11 5.95 4.62
CA TRP A 48 -3.52 5.07 3.60
C TRP A 48 -4.58 4.17 2.96
N ILE A 49 -5.47 3.55 3.75
CA ILE A 49 -6.50 2.64 3.23
C ILE A 49 -7.60 3.41 2.50
N PHE A 50 -8.10 4.54 3.05
CA PHE A 50 -9.12 5.32 2.35
C PHE A 50 -8.62 5.91 1.03
N ARG A 51 -7.34 6.29 0.95
CA ARG A 51 -6.74 6.65 -0.34
C ARG A 51 -6.83 5.50 -1.34
N LEU A 52 -6.52 4.27 -0.93
CA LEU A 52 -6.63 3.11 -1.83
C LEU A 52 -8.08 2.84 -2.26
N LEU A 53 -9.03 2.97 -1.33
CA LEU A 53 -10.45 2.78 -1.61
C LEU A 53 -10.98 3.84 -2.59
N THR A 54 -10.75 5.12 -2.32
CA THR A 54 -11.24 6.18 -3.20
C THR A 54 -10.54 6.20 -4.56
N ASP A 55 -9.26 5.80 -4.63
CA ASP A 55 -8.53 5.65 -5.89
C ASP A 55 -9.13 4.51 -6.75
N ALA A 56 -9.64 3.45 -6.13
CA ALA A 56 -10.21 2.30 -6.82
C ALA A 56 -11.70 2.46 -7.16
N PHE A 57 -12.47 3.12 -6.29
CA PHE A 57 -13.93 3.12 -6.35
C PHE A 57 -14.57 4.52 -6.47
N GLY A 58 -13.76 5.60 -6.41
CA GLY A 58 -14.28 6.97 -6.43
C GLY A 58 -14.92 7.35 -5.10
N ASN A 59 -16.20 7.71 -5.11
CA ASN A 59 -16.96 8.02 -3.90
C ASN A 59 -17.14 6.77 -3.04
N VAL A 60 -16.79 6.85 -1.75
CA VAL A 60 -16.90 5.73 -0.80
C VAL A 60 -17.36 6.22 0.57
N PRO A 61 -18.00 5.39 1.38
CA PRO A 61 -18.28 5.74 2.77
C PRO A 61 -16.98 5.95 3.56
N MET A 62 -16.79 7.12 4.14
CA MET A 62 -15.65 7.45 5.00
C MET A 62 -16.08 8.02 6.34
N THR A 63 -16.83 9.11 6.36
CA THR A 63 -17.21 9.83 7.59
C THR A 63 -18.15 9.02 8.48
N GLU A 64 -18.97 8.20 7.90
CA GLU A 64 -19.93 7.32 8.60
C GLU A 64 -19.54 5.85 8.57
N ALA A 65 -18.40 5.51 7.99
CA ALA A 65 -17.93 4.14 7.87
C ALA A 65 -17.59 3.50 9.22
N CYS A 66 -17.78 2.18 9.30
CA CYS A 66 -17.37 1.37 10.46
C CYS A 66 -18.03 1.78 11.78
N ARG A 67 -19.27 2.33 11.75
CA ARG A 67 -20.03 2.80 12.92
C ARG A 67 -21.19 1.88 13.30
N GLY A 68 -21.04 0.58 13.07
CA GLY A 68 -22.05 -0.41 13.42
C GLY A 68 -22.31 -0.51 14.94
N ASP A 69 -21.32 -0.20 15.78
CA ASP A 69 -21.45 -0.06 17.22
C ASP A 69 -22.38 1.11 17.62
N GLU A 70 -22.53 2.11 16.77
CA GLU A 70 -23.46 3.24 16.90
C GLU A 70 -24.78 2.99 16.14
N GLN A 71 -25.05 1.73 15.72
CA GLN A 71 -26.22 1.30 14.96
C GLN A 71 -26.36 1.96 13.57
N LEU A 72 -25.27 2.49 13.02
CA LEU A 72 -25.23 3.06 11.69
C LEU A 72 -24.85 2.00 10.65
N PHE A 73 -25.85 1.37 10.02
CA PHE A 73 -25.65 0.28 9.06
C PHE A 73 -25.74 0.71 7.60
N THR A 74 -26.20 1.93 7.34
CA THR A 74 -26.35 2.50 5.99
C THR A 74 -25.58 3.81 5.89
N PRO A 75 -24.23 3.75 5.86
CA PRO A 75 -23.41 4.95 5.81
C PRO A 75 -23.59 5.66 4.46
N LYS A 76 -23.54 6.99 4.46
CA LYS A 76 -23.52 7.79 3.24
C LYS A 76 -22.17 7.62 2.51
N PHE A 77 -22.22 7.82 1.19
CA PHE A 77 -21.02 7.93 0.38
C PHE A 77 -20.52 9.38 0.41
N ASP A 78 -19.28 9.56 0.81
CA ASP A 78 -18.61 10.85 0.72
C ASP A 78 -18.03 11.02 -0.70
N THR A 79 -17.92 12.25 -1.19
CA THR A 79 -17.32 12.50 -2.50
C THR A 79 -15.83 12.25 -2.45
N GLN A 80 -15.23 11.86 -3.59
CA GLN A 80 -13.77 11.68 -3.67
C GLN A 80 -13.03 12.96 -3.28
N GLU A 81 -13.55 14.13 -3.66
CA GLU A 81 -13.00 15.44 -3.31
C GLU A 81 -12.98 15.65 -1.79
N ASP A 82 -14.10 15.46 -1.10
CA ASP A 82 -14.20 15.57 0.35
C ASP A 82 -13.26 14.59 1.07
N ILE A 83 -13.18 13.37 0.54
CA ILE A 83 -12.24 12.35 1.07
C ILE A 83 -10.80 12.85 0.98
N TYR A 84 -10.37 13.35 -0.19
CA TYR A 84 -9.01 13.84 -0.36
C TYR A 84 -8.69 15.02 0.55
N HIS A 85 -9.61 15.98 0.73
CA HIS A 85 -9.46 17.06 1.72
C HIS A 85 -9.27 16.50 3.13
N THR A 86 -10.15 15.58 3.54
CA THR A 86 -10.05 14.94 4.86
C THR A 86 -8.73 14.21 5.05
N LEU A 87 -8.25 13.45 4.04
CA LEU A 87 -6.99 12.73 4.14
C LEU A 87 -5.78 13.66 4.32
N ILE A 88 -5.77 14.80 3.63
CA ILE A 88 -4.69 15.80 3.73
C ILE A 88 -4.67 16.42 5.12
N ASP A 89 -5.82 16.75 5.68
CA ASP A 89 -5.97 17.36 7.01
C ASP A 89 -5.70 16.34 8.13
N ASP A 90 -6.19 15.12 8.00
CA ASP A 90 -5.91 14.01 8.91
C ASP A 90 -4.41 13.74 9.04
N LEU A 91 -3.69 13.69 7.92
CA LEU A 91 -2.24 13.48 7.93
C LEU A 91 -1.47 14.69 8.46
N ALA A 92 -1.97 15.91 8.26
CA ALA A 92 -1.42 17.09 8.93
C ALA A 92 -1.57 17.00 10.44
N THR A 93 -2.74 16.56 10.92
CA THR A 93 -3.02 16.32 12.33
C THR A 93 -2.12 15.21 12.90
N ALA A 94 -2.03 14.07 12.21
CA ALA A 94 -1.17 12.96 12.62
C ALA A 94 0.30 13.40 12.77
N ASN A 95 0.81 14.21 11.83
CA ASN A 95 2.17 14.75 11.92
C ASN A 95 2.41 15.52 13.22
N THR A 96 1.43 16.26 13.72
CA THR A 96 1.55 17.03 14.99
C THR A 96 1.47 16.13 16.21
N LEU A 97 0.74 15.01 16.14
CA LEU A 97 0.56 14.06 17.23
C LEU A 97 1.79 13.18 17.46
N PHE A 98 2.61 12.94 16.44
CA PHE A 98 3.78 12.07 16.60
C PHE A 98 4.79 12.62 17.60
N ASP A 99 4.93 11.95 18.74
CA ASP A 99 6.03 12.15 19.68
C ASP A 99 7.15 11.15 19.38
N THR A 100 8.23 11.63 18.77
CA THR A 100 9.39 10.80 18.41
C THR A 100 10.34 10.51 19.56
N LYS A 101 10.05 10.99 20.76
CA LYS A 101 10.83 10.75 21.97
C LYS A 101 10.28 9.61 22.81
N THR A 102 9.01 9.28 22.64
CA THR A 102 8.34 8.18 23.32
C THR A 102 7.97 7.09 22.29
N GLY A 103 8.02 5.82 22.72
CA GLY A 103 7.63 4.70 21.86
C GLY A 103 6.12 4.43 21.88
N LEU A 104 5.74 3.21 21.47
CA LEU A 104 4.36 2.74 21.51
C LEU A 104 4.06 2.18 22.92
N LYS A 105 3.53 3.00 23.80
CA LYS A 105 3.15 2.61 25.16
C LYS A 105 2.30 1.34 25.14
N TYR A 106 2.53 0.41 26.05
CA TYR A 106 1.91 -0.92 26.14
C TYR A 106 2.36 -1.95 25.09
N ASN A 107 3.05 -1.57 24.04
CA ASN A 107 3.60 -2.53 23.10
C ASN A 107 4.92 -3.10 23.61
N THR A 108 4.88 -4.28 24.20
CA THR A 108 6.07 -4.96 24.75
C THR A 108 6.91 -5.64 23.67
N THR A 109 6.31 -5.89 22.50
CA THR A 109 7.01 -6.39 21.32
C THR A 109 7.20 -5.25 20.31
N ALA A 110 8.20 -5.35 19.48
CA ALA A 110 8.40 -4.36 18.41
C ALA A 110 7.27 -4.40 17.38
N ASP A 111 6.81 -3.24 16.89
CA ASP A 111 5.85 -3.24 15.78
C ASP A 111 6.46 -3.90 14.53
N MET A 112 5.61 -4.48 13.70
CA MET A 112 6.05 -5.28 12.55
C MET A 112 6.76 -4.44 11.48
N LEU A 113 6.43 -3.15 11.39
CA LEU A 113 6.88 -2.28 10.30
C LEU A 113 8.21 -1.59 10.64
N TYR A 114 8.26 -0.88 11.76
CA TYR A 114 9.41 -0.02 12.12
C TYR A 114 10.05 -0.36 13.46
N LYS A 115 9.58 -1.44 14.09
CA LYS A 115 10.14 -1.97 15.35
C LYS A 115 9.99 -1.03 16.55
N ALA A 116 9.10 -0.05 16.50
CA ALA A 116 8.77 0.77 17.66
C ALA A 116 8.13 -0.08 18.77
N SER A 117 8.47 0.17 20.01
CA SER A 117 7.91 -0.52 21.19
C SER A 117 7.77 0.44 22.36
N SER A 118 7.30 -0.04 23.50
CA SER A 118 7.19 0.77 24.73
C SER A 118 8.54 1.25 25.28
N THR A 119 9.62 0.57 24.94
CA THR A 119 11.00 0.88 25.38
C THR A 119 11.90 1.43 24.27
N ASP A 120 11.43 1.42 23.02
CA ASP A 120 12.21 1.88 21.86
C ASP A 120 11.36 2.79 20.99
N ALA A 121 11.72 4.06 20.93
CA ALA A 121 11.07 5.10 20.14
C ALA A 121 11.66 5.28 18.73
N THR A 122 12.73 4.57 18.38
CA THR A 122 13.46 4.82 17.11
C THR A 122 12.57 4.64 15.88
N GLY A 123 11.61 3.72 15.91
CA GLY A 123 10.62 3.51 14.85
C GLY A 123 9.62 4.65 14.67
N MET A 124 9.43 5.51 15.70
CA MET A 124 8.41 6.57 15.64
C MET A 124 8.76 7.68 14.66
N LEU A 125 10.04 8.00 14.49
CA LEU A 125 10.46 8.92 13.44
C LEU A 125 10.17 8.35 12.04
N LYS A 126 10.32 7.04 11.84
CA LYS A 126 9.97 6.39 10.57
C LYS A 126 8.47 6.40 10.32
N TRP A 127 7.65 6.21 11.35
CA TRP A 127 6.19 6.39 11.27
C TRP A 127 5.81 7.82 10.87
N LYS A 128 6.46 8.82 11.46
CA LYS A 128 6.25 10.23 11.11
C LYS A 128 6.67 10.52 9.66
N LYS A 129 7.79 9.95 9.21
CA LYS A 129 8.23 10.01 7.80
C LYS A 129 7.22 9.36 6.87
N PHE A 130 6.67 8.19 7.23
CA PHE A 130 5.61 7.54 6.46
C PHE A 130 4.38 8.43 6.31
N CYS A 131 3.89 8.99 7.42
CA CYS A 131 2.76 9.92 7.44
C CYS A 131 2.96 11.09 6.47
N ASN A 132 4.10 11.79 6.58
CA ASN A 132 4.39 12.94 5.73
C ASN A 132 4.63 12.55 4.26
N SER A 133 5.30 11.43 3.99
CA SER A 133 5.48 10.94 2.62
C SER A 133 4.15 10.55 1.97
N LEU A 134 3.24 9.96 2.73
CA LEU A 134 1.88 9.70 2.28
C LEU A 134 1.13 11.00 1.97
N ARG A 135 1.23 12.02 2.86
CA ARG A 135 0.63 13.34 2.65
C ARG A 135 1.16 13.99 1.37
N MET A 136 2.48 13.99 1.17
CA MET A 136 3.08 14.52 -0.07
C MET A 136 2.56 13.79 -1.31
N ARG A 137 2.46 12.46 -1.25
CA ARG A 137 1.94 11.65 -2.36
C ARG A 137 0.48 12.00 -2.69
N ILE A 138 -0.35 12.24 -1.68
CA ILE A 138 -1.75 12.66 -1.87
C ILE A 138 -1.80 14.07 -2.48
N LEU A 139 -1.03 15.02 -1.95
CA LEU A 139 -0.94 16.37 -2.50
C LEU A 139 -0.46 16.40 -3.95
N MET A 140 0.52 15.57 -4.31
CA MET A 140 0.98 15.44 -5.70
C MET A 140 -0.11 14.93 -6.66
N ARG A 141 -1.06 14.12 -6.20
CA ARG A 141 -2.16 13.64 -7.05
C ARG A 141 -3.19 14.72 -7.36
N VAL A 142 -3.31 15.72 -6.50
CA VAL A 142 -4.27 16.82 -6.63
C VAL A 142 -3.60 18.15 -6.95
N ILE A 143 -2.35 18.12 -7.43
CA ILE A 143 -1.54 19.34 -7.63
C ILE A 143 -2.16 20.32 -8.62
N ASP A 144 -2.82 19.78 -9.64
CA ASP A 144 -3.48 20.55 -10.70
C ASP A 144 -5.01 20.64 -10.48
N VAL A 145 -5.51 20.25 -9.30
CA VAL A 145 -6.93 20.33 -8.97
C VAL A 145 -7.19 21.58 -8.13
N ASP A 146 -8.08 22.43 -8.63
CA ASP A 146 -8.47 23.65 -7.91
C ASP A 146 -9.05 23.34 -6.52
N GLY A 147 -8.84 24.25 -5.58
CA GLY A 147 -9.35 24.12 -4.22
C GLY A 147 -8.42 23.44 -3.21
N PHE A 148 -7.44 22.65 -3.64
CA PHE A 148 -6.54 21.90 -2.74
C PHE A 148 -5.33 22.70 -2.25
N ASN A 149 -4.97 23.79 -2.92
CA ASN A 149 -3.75 24.56 -2.61
C ASN A 149 -2.48 23.68 -2.47
N ALA A 150 -2.44 22.59 -3.22
CA ALA A 150 -1.48 21.50 -3.03
C ALA A 150 -0.03 21.93 -3.25
N ALA A 151 0.24 22.80 -4.23
CA ALA A 151 1.59 23.29 -4.49
C ALA A 151 2.17 24.10 -3.31
N ALA A 152 1.37 24.92 -2.64
CA ALA A 152 1.80 25.69 -1.49
C ALA A 152 2.04 24.79 -0.27
N GLU A 153 1.18 23.78 -0.02
CA GLU A 153 1.38 22.81 1.04
C GLU A 153 2.62 21.96 0.81
N LEU A 154 2.87 21.50 -0.41
CA LEU A 154 4.09 20.77 -0.78
C LEU A 154 5.33 21.61 -0.54
N LYS A 155 5.31 22.89 -1.00
CA LYS A 155 6.42 23.80 -0.77
C LYS A 155 6.71 23.97 0.71
N LYS A 156 5.69 24.19 1.56
CA LYS A 156 5.82 24.28 3.00
C LYS A 156 6.47 23.03 3.61
N MET A 157 6.08 21.83 3.16
CA MET A 157 6.65 20.59 3.67
C MET A 157 8.12 20.42 3.24
N ILE A 158 8.47 20.86 2.04
CA ILE A 158 9.85 20.78 1.51
C ILE A 158 10.76 21.77 2.21
N ASP A 159 10.26 22.98 2.46
CA ASP A 159 11.04 24.06 3.08
C ASP A 159 11.34 23.81 4.58
N ASP A 160 10.53 22.96 5.24
CA ASP A 160 10.72 22.61 6.66
C ASP A 160 10.78 21.09 6.90
N PRO A 161 11.89 20.44 6.52
CA PRO A 161 12.06 19.00 6.70
C PRO A 161 12.18 18.56 8.17
N THR A 162 12.36 19.50 9.09
CA THR A 162 12.40 19.23 10.53
C THR A 162 11.01 18.95 11.06
N THR A 163 10.05 19.80 10.72
CA THR A 163 8.65 19.62 11.09
C THR A 163 7.98 18.53 10.25
N TYR A 164 8.33 18.41 8.98
CA TYR A 164 7.75 17.46 8.02
C TYR A 164 8.81 16.48 7.47
N PRO A 165 9.43 15.65 8.32
CA PRO A 165 10.38 14.66 7.83
C PRO A 165 9.69 13.67 6.89
N VAL A 166 10.33 13.36 5.76
CA VAL A 166 9.83 12.42 4.74
C VAL A 166 10.84 11.29 4.50
N PHE A 167 10.47 10.32 3.70
CA PHE A 167 11.41 9.29 3.25
C PHE A 167 12.54 9.89 2.43
N THR A 168 13.76 9.58 2.80
CA THR A 168 14.98 10.03 2.11
C THR A 168 15.86 8.89 1.64
N SER A 169 15.59 7.67 2.09
CA SER A 169 16.33 6.46 1.73
C SER A 169 15.44 5.22 1.74
N ASN A 170 15.92 4.11 1.22
CA ASN A 170 15.23 2.82 1.25
C ASN A 170 15.02 2.28 2.68
N GLU A 171 15.84 2.68 3.63
CA GLU A 171 15.71 2.29 5.04
C GLU A 171 14.51 2.94 5.74
N ASP A 172 14.01 4.03 5.17
CA ASP A 172 12.79 4.70 5.67
C ASP A 172 11.50 4.05 5.16
N ALA A 173 11.60 3.29 4.06
CA ALA A 173 10.43 2.74 3.37
C ALA A 173 9.58 1.86 4.30
N ALA A 174 8.27 1.98 4.14
CA ALA A 174 7.30 1.13 4.84
C ALA A 174 7.32 -0.28 4.23
N MET A 175 8.21 -1.14 4.74
CA MET A 175 8.41 -2.49 4.22
C MET A 175 8.17 -3.54 5.30
N LEU A 176 7.28 -4.48 5.01
CA LEU A 176 7.10 -5.66 5.83
C LEU A 176 8.14 -6.72 5.44
N SER A 177 8.88 -7.23 6.42
CA SER A 177 9.79 -8.35 6.21
C SER A 177 9.00 -9.65 6.15
N ILE A 178 9.17 -10.40 5.07
CA ILE A 178 8.56 -11.71 4.86
C ILE A 178 9.68 -12.75 4.92
N THR A 179 9.55 -13.69 5.86
CA THR A 179 10.60 -14.69 6.11
C THR A 179 10.59 -15.83 5.09
N GLY A 180 9.47 -16.04 4.41
CA GLY A 180 9.23 -17.20 3.53
C GLY A 180 8.89 -18.48 4.28
N VAL A 181 8.66 -18.38 5.59
CA VAL A 181 8.22 -19.49 6.47
C VAL A 181 6.84 -19.16 7.02
N ALA A 182 5.92 -20.12 6.98
CA ALA A 182 4.55 -19.93 7.50
C ALA A 182 4.57 -19.43 8.95
N PRO A 183 3.70 -18.45 9.33
CA PRO A 183 2.67 -17.80 8.50
C PRO A 183 3.15 -16.58 7.69
N GLU A 184 4.43 -16.24 7.73
CA GLU A 184 5.01 -15.06 7.09
C GLU A 184 5.49 -15.39 5.67
N GLU A 185 4.59 -15.93 4.86
CA GLU A 185 4.84 -16.23 3.45
C GLU A 185 4.35 -15.12 2.53
N ALA A 186 5.00 -14.98 1.38
CA ALA A 186 4.50 -14.07 0.35
C ALA A 186 3.13 -14.56 -0.18
N PRO A 187 2.22 -13.64 -0.58
CA PRO A 187 0.89 -14.02 -1.07
C PRO A 187 0.88 -15.00 -2.24
N LEU A 188 1.97 -15.07 -3.01
CA LEU A 188 2.13 -15.94 -4.18
C LEU A 188 3.29 -16.92 -3.94
N THR A 189 3.12 -17.88 -3.04
CA THR A 189 4.18 -18.87 -2.71
C THR A 189 3.91 -20.25 -3.20
N ARG A 190 2.65 -20.59 -3.51
CA ARG A 190 2.30 -21.92 -3.99
C ARG A 190 2.83 -22.15 -5.41
N PRO A 191 3.42 -23.31 -5.73
CA PRO A 191 3.93 -23.60 -7.06
C PRO A 191 2.90 -23.37 -8.17
N GLN A 192 1.62 -23.69 -7.92
CA GLN A 192 0.54 -23.52 -8.88
C GLN A 192 0.20 -22.05 -9.16
N ASP A 193 0.50 -21.13 -8.28
CA ASP A 193 0.30 -19.71 -8.52
C ASP A 193 1.22 -19.17 -9.63
N PHE A 194 2.33 -19.88 -9.91
CA PHE A 194 3.32 -19.50 -10.91
C PHE A 194 3.38 -20.41 -12.14
N THR A 195 2.91 -21.65 -12.05
CA THR A 195 3.13 -22.64 -13.11
C THR A 195 1.89 -22.95 -13.92
N ALA A 196 0.68 -22.85 -13.36
CA ALA A 196 -0.51 -23.34 -14.01
C ALA A 196 -1.30 -22.25 -14.76
N TYR A 197 -1.25 -20.99 -14.32
CA TYR A 197 -2.19 -19.97 -14.79
C TYR A 197 -1.60 -18.59 -15.00
N LEU A 198 -0.35 -18.35 -14.66
CA LEU A 198 0.28 -17.03 -14.77
C LEU A 198 1.38 -17.05 -15.83
N SER A 199 1.21 -16.19 -16.82
CA SER A 199 2.27 -15.85 -17.77
C SER A 199 2.53 -14.34 -17.68
N LEU A 200 3.76 -13.95 -17.93
CA LEU A 200 4.12 -12.54 -17.97
C LEU A 200 3.61 -11.91 -19.26
N SER A 201 3.15 -10.66 -19.19
CA SER A 201 2.61 -9.96 -20.35
C SER A 201 3.68 -9.67 -21.40
N GLU A 202 3.28 -9.65 -22.66
CA GLU A 202 4.12 -9.27 -23.78
C GLU A 202 4.70 -7.84 -23.59
N PHE A 203 3.89 -6.91 -23.11
CA PHE A 203 4.32 -5.54 -22.80
C PHE A 203 5.53 -5.55 -21.84
N PHE A 204 5.45 -6.29 -20.74
CA PHE A 204 6.51 -6.33 -19.74
C PHE A 204 7.79 -6.97 -20.28
N ILE A 205 7.67 -8.12 -20.93
CA ILE A 205 8.81 -8.86 -21.47
C ILE A 205 9.50 -8.05 -22.58
N ASN A 206 8.74 -7.51 -23.53
CA ASN A 206 9.30 -6.76 -24.66
C ASN A 206 10.07 -5.52 -24.21
N HIS A 207 9.61 -4.80 -23.19
CA HIS A 207 10.34 -3.66 -22.64
C HIS A 207 11.67 -4.08 -22.00
N LEU A 208 11.68 -5.14 -21.18
CA LEU A 208 12.91 -5.63 -20.55
C LEU A 208 13.91 -6.16 -21.59
N VAL A 209 13.43 -6.82 -22.65
CA VAL A 209 14.27 -7.26 -23.77
C VAL A 209 14.84 -6.07 -24.53
N ALA A 210 13.99 -5.09 -24.90
CA ALA A 210 14.41 -3.90 -25.63
C ALA A 210 15.43 -3.05 -24.88
N TRP A 211 15.31 -2.97 -23.57
CA TRP A 211 16.25 -2.24 -22.70
C TRP A 211 17.51 -3.05 -22.35
N ASN A 212 17.58 -4.31 -22.76
CA ASN A 212 18.62 -5.24 -22.34
C ASN A 212 18.78 -5.27 -20.81
N ASP A 213 17.65 -5.29 -20.09
CA ASP A 213 17.59 -5.17 -18.63
C ASP A 213 18.20 -6.43 -17.98
N PRO A 214 19.26 -6.30 -17.16
CA PRO A 214 19.94 -7.45 -16.55
C PRO A 214 19.05 -8.17 -15.51
N ARG A 215 17.92 -7.59 -15.11
CA ARG A 215 16.96 -8.21 -14.19
C ARG A 215 16.01 -9.18 -14.88
N LEU A 216 15.93 -9.19 -16.21
CA LEU A 216 15.01 -10.06 -16.95
C LEU A 216 15.11 -11.54 -16.53
N PRO A 217 16.31 -12.19 -16.43
CA PRO A 217 16.41 -13.56 -15.97
C PRO A 217 16.02 -13.75 -14.49
N LEU A 218 16.00 -12.67 -13.70
CA LEU A 218 15.53 -12.72 -12.32
C LEU A 218 13.99 -12.75 -12.27
N PHE A 219 13.31 -12.02 -13.14
CA PHE A 219 11.86 -11.92 -13.15
C PHE A 219 11.17 -13.03 -13.93
N ALA A 220 11.80 -13.54 -14.98
CA ALA A 220 11.18 -14.42 -15.97
C ALA A 220 11.98 -15.68 -16.25
N THR A 221 11.27 -16.76 -16.51
CA THR A 221 11.85 -17.97 -17.13
C THR A 221 11.74 -17.88 -18.64
N LYS A 222 12.66 -18.55 -19.36
CA LYS A 222 12.52 -18.69 -20.82
C LYS A 222 11.41 -19.69 -21.15
N ALA A 223 10.59 -19.33 -22.12
CA ALA A 223 9.63 -20.25 -22.74
C ALA A 223 10.26 -20.95 -23.95
N LYS A 224 9.78 -22.14 -24.26
CA LYS A 224 10.25 -22.93 -25.40
C LYS A 224 9.13 -23.06 -26.42
N ASN A 225 9.35 -22.53 -27.62
CA ASN A 225 8.46 -22.69 -28.77
C ASN A 225 9.29 -23.21 -29.97
N ASP A 226 8.81 -24.20 -30.66
CA ASP A 226 9.46 -24.82 -31.85
C ASP A 226 10.96 -25.16 -31.63
N GLY A 227 11.28 -25.62 -30.41
CA GLY A 227 12.64 -25.95 -30.03
C GLY A 227 13.52 -24.76 -29.59
N VAL A 228 13.09 -23.52 -29.81
CA VAL A 228 13.83 -22.31 -29.46
C VAL A 228 13.43 -21.82 -28.05
N SER A 229 14.43 -21.57 -27.24
CA SER A 229 14.25 -21.07 -25.87
C SER A 229 14.49 -19.57 -25.79
N SER A 230 13.45 -18.79 -25.53
CA SER A 230 13.52 -17.32 -25.48
C SER A 230 12.58 -16.72 -24.44
N TYR A 231 12.74 -15.43 -24.14
CA TYR A 231 11.77 -14.70 -23.34
C TYR A 231 10.61 -14.24 -24.22
N ILE A 232 9.41 -14.72 -23.94
CA ILE A 232 8.21 -14.47 -24.73
C ILE A 232 7.09 -14.10 -23.76
N GLY A 233 6.53 -12.91 -23.94
CA GLY A 233 5.37 -12.46 -23.17
C GLY A 233 4.06 -12.95 -23.80
N LEU A 234 3.05 -13.15 -22.96
CA LEU A 234 1.69 -13.47 -23.43
C LEU A 234 1.01 -12.18 -23.88
N PRO A 235 0.54 -12.10 -25.12
CA PRO A 235 -0.29 -10.98 -25.56
C PRO A 235 -1.54 -10.86 -24.71
N SER A 236 -1.91 -9.64 -24.30
CA SER A 236 -3.12 -9.36 -23.54
C SER A 236 -4.23 -8.80 -24.42
N GLY A 237 -5.48 -8.93 -23.99
CA GLY A 237 -6.63 -8.37 -24.69
C GLY A 237 -7.23 -9.27 -25.80
N TYR A 238 -6.84 -10.50 -25.90
CA TYR A 238 -7.39 -11.45 -26.87
C TYR A 238 -8.67 -12.13 -26.31
N ALA A 239 -9.63 -12.34 -27.19
CA ALA A 239 -10.86 -13.08 -26.85
C ALA A 239 -10.61 -14.58 -26.60
N ILE A 240 -9.61 -15.13 -27.26
CA ILE A 240 -9.15 -16.51 -27.10
C ILE A 240 -7.66 -16.48 -26.80
N ALA A 241 -7.23 -17.18 -25.77
CA ALA A 241 -5.81 -17.25 -25.42
C ALA A 241 -4.99 -17.78 -26.59
N PRO A 242 -3.91 -17.11 -27.01
CA PRO A 242 -3.06 -17.61 -28.08
C PRO A 242 -2.39 -18.92 -27.66
N SER A 243 -2.23 -19.83 -28.62
CA SER A 243 -1.62 -21.15 -28.43
C SER A 243 -0.09 -21.07 -28.45
N ILE A 244 0.48 -20.24 -27.55
CA ILE A 244 1.92 -20.10 -27.39
C ILE A 244 2.35 -20.38 -25.95
N ASN A 245 3.54 -20.93 -25.78
CA ASN A 245 4.18 -20.96 -24.49
C ASN A 245 4.77 -19.59 -24.18
N ALA A 246 4.35 -18.99 -23.09
CA ALA A 246 4.87 -17.70 -22.64
C ALA A 246 5.75 -17.84 -21.39
N SER A 247 6.63 -16.87 -21.20
CA SER A 247 7.50 -16.78 -20.03
C SER A 247 6.70 -16.65 -18.74
N GLN A 248 7.11 -17.42 -17.74
CA GLN A 248 6.50 -17.44 -16.41
C GLN A 248 7.34 -16.66 -15.41
N PRO A 249 6.75 -16.19 -14.30
CA PRO A 249 7.50 -15.61 -13.18
C PRO A 249 8.54 -16.60 -12.64
N ASN A 250 9.71 -16.10 -12.28
CA ASN A 250 10.77 -16.94 -11.72
C ASN A 250 10.48 -17.28 -10.25
N GLN A 251 10.06 -18.50 -9.99
CA GLN A 251 9.68 -18.98 -8.66
C GLN A 251 10.80 -18.93 -7.62
N ALA A 252 12.06 -19.08 -8.04
CA ALA A 252 13.18 -19.09 -7.11
C ALA A 252 13.30 -17.77 -6.32
N ILE A 253 12.91 -16.64 -6.94
CA ILE A 253 12.90 -15.33 -6.28
C ILE A 253 11.71 -15.18 -5.35
N CYS A 254 10.55 -15.69 -5.75
CA CYS A 254 9.33 -15.57 -4.96
C CYS A 254 9.33 -16.40 -3.67
N LYS A 255 10.17 -17.41 -3.60
CA LYS A 255 10.37 -18.26 -2.41
C LYS A 255 11.45 -17.75 -1.46
N ALA A 256 12.27 -16.81 -1.88
CA ALA A 256 13.29 -16.23 -1.02
C ALA A 256 12.67 -15.28 0.01
N PRO A 257 13.29 -15.13 1.20
CA PRO A 257 12.94 -14.05 2.11
C PRO A 257 12.93 -12.71 1.38
N MET A 258 11.86 -11.95 1.51
CA MET A 258 11.70 -10.69 0.80
C MET A 258 11.17 -9.60 1.71
N LYS A 259 11.29 -8.35 1.26
CA LYS A 259 10.64 -7.21 1.86
C LYS A 259 9.50 -6.77 0.98
N LEU A 260 8.30 -6.78 1.51
CA LEU A 260 7.12 -6.28 0.83
C LEU A 260 6.99 -4.78 1.12
N ALA A 261 7.18 -3.96 0.10
CA ALA A 261 6.94 -2.53 0.23
C ALA A 261 5.43 -2.27 0.32
N ILE A 262 5.03 -1.59 1.39
CA ILE A 262 3.65 -1.11 1.59
C ILE A 262 3.51 0.27 0.92
N MET A 263 4.62 1.02 0.89
CA MET A 263 4.70 2.34 0.28
C MET A 263 6.13 2.65 -0.18
#